data_c7259bee6877c46f99ca7dc4ee01a9d7
#
_entry.id   c7259bee6877c46f99ca7dc4ee01a9d7
#
_cell.length_a   1.000
_cell.length_b   1.000
_cell.length_c   1.000
_cell.angle_alpha   90.00
_cell.angle_beta   90.00
_cell.angle_gamma   90.00
#
_symmetry.space_group_name_H-M   'P 1'
#
loop_
_entity.id
_entity.type
_entity.pdbx_description
1 polymer ?
#
loop_
_entity_poly.entity_id
_entity_poly.type
_entity_poly.pdbx_seq_one_letter_code
_entity_poly.pdbx_strand_id
1 'polypeptide(L)'
;MTVRVDFAFGASNRFKQASSTCLKRVALGGTVLVFWASLEHFKKFEDAFWSAQEGTDFMPFYELTTETAQQPPSHVLTCHAQSLPLAKHLQTEKLWLLNIEDTCPEQINPIERILEIVSEDPIDIEHARVRWVKYKSQGFTVQAHSLKPTP
;
A
#
# COMPACT_ATOMS: atom_id res chain seq x y z
N MET A 1 -17.39 -8.04 7.48
CA MET A 1 -17.13 -6.69 6.96
C MET A 1 -16.45 -6.76 5.61
N THR A 2 -16.91 -5.94 4.68
CA THR A 2 -16.37 -5.90 3.33
C THR A 2 -15.09 -5.05 3.32
N VAL A 3 -14.02 -5.58 2.74
CA VAL A 3 -12.80 -4.80 2.56
C VAL A 3 -13.03 -3.76 1.47
N ARG A 4 -12.62 -2.54 1.72
CA ARG A 4 -12.67 -1.46 0.73
C ARG A 4 -11.34 -1.37 -0.01
N VAL A 5 -11.41 -1.27 -1.32
CA VAL A 5 -10.25 -1.08 -2.18
C VAL A 5 -10.37 0.26 -2.89
N ASP A 6 -9.38 1.12 -2.74
CA ASP A 6 -9.33 2.42 -3.38
C ASP A 6 -8.20 2.47 -4.41
N PHE A 7 -8.56 2.70 -5.66
CA PHE A 7 -7.61 2.92 -6.74
C PHE A 7 -7.41 4.41 -6.96
N ALA A 8 -6.22 4.92 -6.67
CA ALA A 8 -5.83 6.29 -6.98
C ALA A 8 -5.09 6.28 -8.31
N PHE A 9 -5.66 6.86 -9.35
CA PHE A 9 -5.12 6.81 -10.70
C PHE A 9 -4.64 8.18 -11.18
N GLY A 10 -3.79 8.18 -12.21
CA GLY A 10 -3.24 9.40 -12.79
C GLY A 10 -1.93 9.85 -12.15
N ALA A 11 -1.25 8.96 -11.43
CA ALA A 11 0.06 9.28 -10.87
C ALA A 11 1.11 9.38 -11.97
N SER A 12 2.01 10.36 -11.86
CA SER A 12 3.14 10.46 -12.78
C SER A 12 4.15 9.35 -12.55
N ASN A 13 4.26 8.89 -11.29
CA ASN A 13 5.14 7.79 -10.91
C ASN A 13 4.48 7.03 -9.76
N ARG A 14 4.26 5.73 -9.95
CA ARG A 14 3.55 4.89 -8.98
C ARG A 14 4.24 4.88 -7.62
N PHE A 15 5.55 4.73 -7.58
CA PHE A 15 6.28 4.57 -6.33
C PHE A 15 6.43 5.88 -5.57
N LYS A 16 6.60 7.00 -6.28
CA LYS A 16 6.59 8.32 -5.64
C LYS A 16 5.24 8.61 -5.03
N GLN A 17 4.16 8.32 -5.74
CA GLN A 17 2.82 8.53 -5.22
C GLN A 17 2.53 7.61 -4.04
N ALA A 18 2.95 6.34 -4.13
CA ALA A 18 2.79 5.39 -3.03
C ALA A 18 3.49 5.89 -1.76
N SER A 19 4.71 6.40 -1.91
CA SER A 19 5.48 6.95 -0.79
C SER A 19 4.79 8.16 -0.18
N SER A 20 4.31 9.08 -0.99
CA SER A 20 3.59 10.27 -0.53
C SER A 20 2.31 9.90 0.19
N THR A 21 1.54 8.97 -0.36
CA THR A 21 0.29 8.50 0.25
C THR A 21 0.55 7.81 1.59
N CYS A 22 1.59 7.00 1.65
CA CYS A 22 2.01 6.34 2.89
C CYS A 22 2.33 7.35 3.99
N LEU A 23 3.15 8.36 3.68
CA LEU A 23 3.55 9.37 4.65
C LEU A 23 2.36 10.22 5.12
N LYS A 24 1.45 10.56 4.22
CA LYS A 24 0.23 11.30 4.59
C LYS A 24 -0.65 10.49 5.53
N ARG A 25 -0.82 9.21 5.26
CA ARG A 25 -1.64 8.34 6.09
C ARG A 25 -1.07 8.23 7.50
N VAL A 26 0.23 8.05 7.61
CA VAL A 26 0.92 7.95 8.89
C VAL A 26 0.81 9.25 9.68
N ALA A 27 0.91 10.40 9.00
CA ALA A 27 0.73 11.70 9.62
C ALA A 27 -0.67 11.87 10.23
N LEU A 28 -1.67 11.16 9.72
CA LEU A 28 -3.04 11.16 10.25
C LEU A 28 -3.26 10.10 11.34
N GLY A 29 -2.19 9.43 11.77
CA GLY A 29 -2.23 8.47 12.87
C GLY A 29 -2.50 7.02 12.47
N GLY A 30 -2.50 6.73 11.17
CA GLY A 30 -2.71 5.37 10.69
C GLY A 30 -1.43 4.56 10.59
N THR A 31 -1.58 3.25 10.45
CA THR A 31 -0.49 2.31 10.18
C THR A 31 -0.65 1.79 8.76
N VAL A 32 0.44 1.78 8.00
CA VAL A 32 0.45 1.32 6.61
C VAL A 32 1.34 0.10 6.48
N LEU A 33 0.76 -0.94 5.88
CA LEU A 33 1.47 -2.16 5.54
C LEU A 33 1.75 -2.12 4.04
N VAL A 34 3.01 -1.98 3.66
CA VAL A 34 3.43 -1.93 2.25
C VAL A 34 3.67 -3.34 1.75
N PHE A 35 2.76 -3.82 0.91
CA PHE A 35 2.80 -5.19 0.38
C PHE A 35 3.65 -5.26 -0.88
N TRP A 36 4.61 -6.17 -0.91
CA TRP A 36 5.50 -6.37 -2.06
C TRP A 36 5.83 -7.85 -2.25
N ALA A 37 6.22 -8.22 -3.46
CA ALA A 37 6.67 -9.56 -3.81
C ALA A 37 7.95 -9.53 -4.64
N SER A 38 8.10 -8.52 -5.49
CA SER A 38 9.26 -8.32 -6.36
C SER A 38 10.27 -7.40 -5.68
N LEU A 39 11.52 -7.86 -5.56
CA LEU A 39 12.59 -7.04 -5.01
C LEU A 39 12.80 -5.75 -5.82
N GLU A 40 12.59 -5.80 -7.13
CA GLU A 40 12.67 -4.62 -7.99
C GLU A 40 11.66 -3.56 -7.58
N HIS A 41 10.42 -3.94 -7.35
CA HIS A 41 9.37 -3.03 -6.87
C HIS A 41 9.69 -2.50 -5.48
N PHE A 42 10.15 -3.36 -4.59
CA PHE A 42 10.52 -2.96 -3.24
C PHE A 42 11.60 -1.88 -3.25
N LYS A 43 12.65 -2.07 -4.05
CA LYS A 43 13.75 -1.10 -4.16
C LYS A 43 13.28 0.23 -4.71
N LYS A 44 12.39 0.21 -5.70
CA LYS A 44 11.81 1.45 -6.25
C LYS A 44 11.00 2.20 -5.20
N PHE A 45 10.24 1.47 -4.40
CA PHE A 45 9.50 2.07 -3.29
C PHE A 45 10.48 2.64 -2.25
N GLU A 46 11.47 1.88 -1.85
CA GLU A 46 12.45 2.30 -0.85
C GLU A 46 13.14 3.60 -1.27
N ASP A 47 13.65 3.67 -2.50
CA ASP A 47 14.29 4.87 -3.02
C ASP A 47 13.33 6.06 -3.02
N ALA A 48 12.10 5.87 -3.46
CA ALA A 48 11.10 6.92 -3.48
C ALA A 48 10.72 7.37 -2.06
N PHE A 49 10.63 6.42 -1.12
CA PHE A 49 10.27 6.70 0.26
C PHE A 49 11.32 7.59 0.95
N TRP A 50 12.59 7.27 0.76
CA TRP A 50 13.66 8.10 1.32
C TRP A 50 13.75 9.46 0.65
N SER A 51 13.59 9.52 -0.67
CA SER A 51 13.59 10.80 -1.39
C SER A 51 12.45 11.70 -0.98
N ALA A 52 11.28 11.15 -0.69
CA ALA A 52 10.12 11.92 -0.28
C ALA A 52 10.30 12.57 1.10
N GLN A 53 11.27 12.13 1.87
CA GLN A 53 11.53 12.63 3.22
C GLN A 53 12.65 13.67 3.31
N GLU A 54 13.22 14.08 2.17
CA GLU A 54 14.25 15.11 2.18
C GLU A 54 13.73 16.40 2.84
N GLY A 55 14.47 16.89 3.84
CA GLY A 55 14.13 18.11 4.55
C GLY A 55 13.00 17.96 5.57
N THR A 56 12.60 16.73 5.89
CA THR A 56 11.55 16.46 6.90
C THR A 56 12.09 15.58 8.02
N ASP A 57 11.28 15.38 9.04
CA ASP A 57 11.60 14.44 10.11
C ASP A 57 11.69 13.02 9.56
N PHE A 58 12.62 12.25 10.09
CA PHE A 58 12.89 10.90 9.65
C PHE A 58 11.78 9.95 10.09
N MET A 59 11.16 9.26 9.11
CA MET A 59 10.18 8.21 9.34
C MET A 59 10.78 6.87 8.87
N PRO A 60 11.15 5.97 9.78
CA PRO A 60 11.68 4.67 9.36
C PRO A 60 10.55 3.71 8.96
N PHE A 61 10.90 2.70 8.17
CA PHE A 61 10.04 1.54 7.99
C PHE A 61 10.75 0.27 8.49
N TYR A 62 9.96 -0.73 8.84
CA TYR A 62 10.47 -2.01 9.33
C TYR A 62 9.75 -3.15 8.63
N GLU A 63 10.46 -4.26 8.45
CA GLU A 63 9.86 -5.45 7.87
C GLU A 63 8.87 -6.10 8.85
N LEU A 64 7.74 -6.57 8.33
CA LEU A 64 6.78 -7.34 9.13
C LEU A 64 7.37 -8.71 9.43
N THR A 65 7.61 -8.96 10.71
CA THR A 65 8.09 -10.23 11.26
C THR A 65 7.21 -10.61 12.43
N THR A 66 7.43 -11.77 13.03
CA THR A 66 6.68 -12.16 14.23
C THR A 66 6.87 -11.14 15.35
N GLU A 67 8.07 -10.61 15.51
CA GLU A 67 8.36 -9.61 16.56
C GLU A 67 7.71 -8.26 16.25
N THR A 68 7.88 -7.75 15.02
CA THR A 68 7.34 -6.44 14.66
C THR A 68 5.81 -6.45 14.56
N ALA A 69 5.20 -7.60 14.31
CA ALA A 69 3.75 -7.73 14.33
C ALA A 69 3.19 -7.59 15.75
N GLN A 70 3.91 -8.06 16.76
CA GLN A 70 3.48 -7.97 18.17
C GLN A 70 3.71 -6.57 18.74
N GLN A 71 4.83 -5.95 18.39
CA GLN A 71 5.19 -4.60 18.83
C GLN A 71 5.72 -3.80 17.64
N PRO A 72 4.84 -3.22 16.84
CA PRO A 72 5.28 -2.46 15.67
C PRO A 72 6.17 -1.27 16.07
N PRO A 73 7.43 -1.24 15.59
CA PRO A 73 8.37 -0.16 15.95
C PRO A 73 8.13 1.13 15.15
N SER A 74 7.25 1.07 14.15
CA SER A 74 6.91 2.20 13.31
C SER A 74 5.49 2.03 12.79
N HIS A 75 4.90 3.13 12.30
CA HIS A 75 3.63 3.09 11.59
C HIS A 75 3.77 2.67 10.12
N VAL A 76 4.99 2.47 9.63
CA VAL A 76 5.24 1.95 8.29
C VAL A 76 5.92 0.59 8.42
N LEU A 77 5.23 -0.44 7.95
CA LEU A 77 5.75 -1.80 7.92
C LEU A 77 5.77 -2.28 6.47
N THR A 78 6.87 -2.89 6.06
CA THR A 78 6.94 -3.54 4.75
C THR A 78 6.61 -5.02 4.91
N CYS A 79 5.85 -5.56 3.97
CA CYS A 79 5.36 -6.93 4.07
C CYS A 79 5.58 -7.67 2.76
N HIS A 80 6.54 -8.59 2.75
CA HIS A 80 6.68 -9.51 1.63
C HIS A 80 5.44 -10.40 1.55
N ALA A 81 5.04 -10.77 0.34
CA ALA A 81 3.84 -11.59 0.11
C ALA A 81 3.78 -12.84 0.99
N GLN A 82 4.93 -13.49 1.23
CA GLN A 82 4.99 -14.69 2.05
C GLN A 82 4.79 -14.42 3.54
N SER A 83 4.98 -13.17 3.97
CA SER A 83 4.82 -12.76 5.36
C SER A 83 3.43 -12.18 5.65
N LEU A 84 2.58 -12.06 4.65
CA LEU A 84 1.25 -11.45 4.81
C LEU A 84 0.42 -12.10 5.92
N PRO A 85 0.44 -13.43 6.13
CA PRO A 85 -0.31 -14.04 7.23
C PRO A 85 0.04 -13.50 8.63
N LEU A 86 1.24 -12.94 8.80
CA LEU A 86 1.64 -12.34 10.08
C LEU A 86 0.83 -11.09 10.42
N ALA A 87 0.19 -10.48 9.44
CA ALA A 87 -0.63 -9.28 9.65
C ALA A 87 -1.78 -9.54 10.62
N LYS A 88 -2.25 -10.78 10.75
CA LYS A 88 -3.31 -11.15 11.68
C LYS A 88 -2.96 -10.86 13.14
N HIS A 89 -1.66 -10.72 13.45
CA HIS A 89 -1.19 -10.43 14.80
C HIS A 89 -1.08 -8.93 15.10
N LEU A 90 -1.28 -8.08 14.09
CA LEU A 90 -1.24 -6.64 14.28
C LEU A 90 -2.50 -6.16 15.01
N GLN A 91 -2.29 -5.53 16.15
CA GLN A 91 -3.38 -5.01 16.98
C GLN A 91 -3.53 -3.51 16.72
N THR A 92 -4.12 -3.17 15.59
CA THR A 92 -4.38 -1.78 15.23
C THR A 92 -5.75 -1.67 14.58
N GLU A 93 -6.49 -0.61 14.92
CA GLU A 93 -7.82 -0.37 14.39
C GLU A 93 -7.83 0.25 13.01
N LYS A 94 -6.69 0.76 12.55
CA LYS A 94 -6.59 1.54 11.30
C LYS A 94 -5.46 1.03 10.44
N LEU A 95 -5.48 -0.27 10.15
CA LEU A 95 -4.47 -0.88 9.30
C LEU A 95 -4.91 -0.82 7.84
N TRP A 96 -4.11 -0.13 7.04
CA TRP A 96 -4.29 -0.07 5.59
C TRP A 96 -3.13 -0.81 4.91
N LEU A 97 -3.45 -1.52 3.85
CA LEU A 97 -2.45 -2.18 3.02
C LEU A 97 -2.25 -1.35 1.74
N LEU A 98 -1.01 -0.98 1.48
CA LEU A 98 -0.63 -0.31 0.24
C LEU A 98 0.03 -1.33 -0.66
N ASN A 99 -0.59 -1.63 -1.79
CA ASN A 99 -0.08 -2.61 -2.74
C ASN A 99 0.84 -1.93 -3.76
N ILE A 100 2.10 -2.35 -3.81
CA ILE A 100 3.06 -1.88 -4.81
C ILE A 100 3.37 -2.95 -5.86
N GLU A 101 2.58 -4.03 -5.86
CA GLU A 101 2.74 -5.16 -6.78
C GLU A 101 1.72 -5.14 -7.91
N ASP A 102 1.98 -5.99 -8.93
CA ASP A 102 1.07 -6.17 -10.05
C ASP A 102 -0.04 -7.17 -9.75
N THR A 103 0.13 -7.95 -8.69
CA THR A 103 -0.84 -8.95 -8.24
C THR A 103 -1.64 -8.44 -7.05
N CYS A 104 -2.82 -9.03 -6.83
CA CYS A 104 -3.63 -8.70 -5.66
C CYS A 104 -3.15 -9.45 -4.43
N PRO A 105 -3.03 -8.76 -3.26
CA PRO A 105 -2.79 -9.47 -2.01
C PRO A 105 -4.04 -10.26 -1.60
N GLU A 106 -3.82 -11.33 -0.85
CA GLU A 106 -4.93 -12.09 -0.26
C GLU A 106 -5.59 -11.27 0.85
N GLN A 107 -6.88 -11.51 1.08
CA GLN A 107 -7.60 -10.85 2.17
C GLN A 107 -7.15 -11.43 3.51
N ILE A 108 -6.67 -10.57 4.40
CA ILE A 108 -6.24 -10.93 5.75
C ILE A 108 -6.87 -9.94 6.74
N ASN A 109 -7.56 -10.44 7.76
CA ASN A 109 -7.93 -9.62 8.90
C ASN A 109 -6.65 -9.29 9.69
N PRO A 110 -6.47 -8.09 10.23
CA PRO A 110 -7.44 -6.99 10.37
C PRO A 110 -7.37 -5.91 9.28
N ILE A 111 -6.89 -6.21 8.09
CA ILE A 111 -6.79 -5.22 7.01
C ILE A 111 -8.19 -4.79 6.57
N GLU A 112 -8.50 -3.50 6.75
CA GLU A 112 -9.81 -2.92 6.40
C GLU A 112 -9.82 -2.28 5.02
N ARG A 113 -8.67 -1.85 4.56
CA ARG A 113 -8.57 -1.05 3.34
C ARG A 113 -7.30 -1.38 2.59
N ILE A 114 -7.46 -1.51 1.29
CA ILE A 114 -6.35 -1.70 0.36
C ILE A 114 -6.24 -0.46 -0.51
N LEU A 115 -5.04 0.09 -0.62
CA LEU A 115 -4.74 1.23 -1.47
C LEU A 115 -3.98 0.74 -2.69
N GLU A 116 -4.50 1.10 -3.86
CA GLU A 116 -3.89 0.82 -5.14
C GLU A 116 -3.51 2.12 -5.82
N ILE A 117 -2.27 2.23 -6.27
CA ILE A 117 -1.79 3.40 -6.98
C ILE A 117 -1.57 3.01 -8.44
N VAL A 118 -2.13 3.79 -9.36
CA VAL A 118 -2.01 3.54 -10.79
C VAL A 118 -1.34 4.73 -11.46
N SER A 119 -0.23 4.50 -12.15
CA SER A 119 0.46 5.53 -12.91
C SER A 119 -0.21 5.74 -14.29
N GLU A 120 0.30 6.72 -15.04
CA GLU A 120 -0.17 6.98 -16.39
C GLU A 120 0.43 6.04 -17.44
N ASP A 121 1.36 5.16 -17.03
CA ASP A 121 1.96 4.16 -17.91
C ASP A 121 0.88 3.18 -18.39
N PRO A 122 0.71 2.99 -19.71
CA PRO A 122 -0.31 2.08 -20.25
C PRO A 122 -0.20 0.65 -19.73
N ILE A 123 1.01 0.16 -19.49
CA ILE A 123 1.21 -1.19 -18.95
C ILE A 123 0.70 -1.27 -17.52
N ASP A 124 1.00 -0.26 -16.72
CA ASP A 124 0.52 -0.19 -15.33
C ASP A 124 -1.00 -0.10 -15.27
N ILE A 125 -1.59 0.68 -16.16
CA ILE A 125 -3.05 0.80 -16.27
C ILE A 125 -3.67 -0.56 -16.60
N GLU A 126 -3.08 -1.30 -17.53
CA GLU A 126 -3.58 -2.62 -17.91
C GLU A 126 -3.52 -3.60 -16.74
N HIS A 127 -2.40 -3.65 -16.01
CA HIS A 127 -2.26 -4.47 -14.82
C HIS A 127 -3.30 -4.09 -13.74
N ALA A 128 -3.54 -2.80 -13.59
CA ALA A 128 -4.51 -2.30 -12.62
C ALA A 128 -5.93 -2.73 -12.96
N ARG A 129 -6.28 -2.77 -14.24
CA ARG A 129 -7.61 -3.25 -14.68
C ARG A 129 -7.83 -4.71 -14.30
N VAL A 130 -6.80 -5.53 -14.43
CA VAL A 130 -6.86 -6.96 -14.02
C VAL A 130 -7.11 -7.07 -12.52
N ARG A 131 -6.38 -6.28 -11.71
CA ARG A 131 -6.57 -6.26 -10.26
C ARG A 131 -7.99 -5.77 -9.89
N TRP A 132 -8.47 -4.74 -10.56
CA TRP A 132 -9.80 -4.20 -10.35
C TRP A 132 -10.88 -5.28 -10.51
N VAL A 133 -10.83 -6.01 -11.61
CA VAL A 133 -11.79 -7.10 -11.89
C VAL A 133 -11.68 -8.17 -10.82
N LYS A 134 -10.47 -8.55 -10.43
CA LYS A 134 -10.26 -9.58 -9.42
C LYS A 134 -10.83 -9.18 -8.06
N TYR A 135 -10.59 -7.94 -7.62
CA TYR A 135 -11.17 -7.46 -6.36
C TYR A 135 -12.69 -7.49 -6.38
N LYS A 136 -13.28 -7.05 -7.49
CA LYS A 136 -14.74 -7.07 -7.63
C LYS A 136 -15.30 -8.49 -7.60
N SER A 137 -14.61 -9.42 -8.23
CA SER A 137 -15.05 -10.83 -8.23
C SER A 137 -15.00 -11.46 -6.84
N GLN A 138 -14.17 -10.91 -5.96
CA GLN A 138 -14.07 -11.36 -4.57
C GLN A 138 -15.07 -10.68 -3.63
N GLY A 139 -15.92 -9.81 -4.15
CA GLY A 139 -16.95 -9.12 -3.38
C GLY A 139 -16.49 -7.87 -2.64
N PHE A 140 -15.29 -7.36 -2.95
CA PHE A 140 -14.80 -6.15 -2.32
C PHE A 140 -15.50 -4.91 -2.86
N THR A 141 -15.62 -3.88 -2.04
CA THR A 141 -16.09 -2.56 -2.47
C THR A 141 -14.93 -1.83 -3.12
N VAL A 142 -15.00 -1.61 -4.43
CA VAL A 142 -13.90 -1.01 -5.19
C VAL A 142 -14.30 0.37 -5.68
N GLN A 143 -13.45 1.38 -5.40
CA GLN A 143 -13.66 2.77 -5.81
C GLN A 143 -12.43 3.31 -6.50
N ALA A 144 -12.62 4.30 -7.37
CA ALA A 144 -11.54 4.97 -8.08
C ALA A 144 -11.53 6.46 -7.77
N HIS A 145 -10.32 7.01 -7.61
CA HIS A 145 -10.11 8.42 -7.32
C HIS A 145 -9.06 8.97 -8.27
N SER A 146 -9.35 10.11 -8.89
CA SER A 146 -8.37 10.79 -9.74
C SER A 146 -7.39 11.58 -8.86
N LEU A 147 -6.10 11.44 -9.16
CA LEU A 147 -5.03 12.21 -8.51
C LEU A 147 -4.81 13.55 -9.21
N LYS A 148 -5.38 13.74 -10.41
CA LYS A 148 -5.27 15.00 -11.14
C LYS A 148 -6.35 15.96 -10.67
N PRO A 149 -6.00 17.27 -10.57
CA PRO A 149 -7.02 18.26 -10.24
C PRO A 149 -8.11 18.27 -11.31
N THR A 150 -9.35 18.42 -10.87
CA THR A 150 -10.50 18.57 -11.79
C THR A 150 -10.35 19.90 -12.53
N PRO A 151 -10.48 19.91 -13.89
CA PRO A 151 -10.42 21.17 -14.63
C PRO A 151 -11.58 22.09 -14.33
#